data_6947b316e748950f12abe35f67f86bc5
#
_entry.id   6947b316e748950f12abe35f67f86bc5
#
_cell.length_a   1.000
_cell.length_b   1.000
_cell.length_c   1.000
_cell.angle_alpha   90.00
_cell.angle_beta   90.00
_cell.angle_gamma   90.00
#
_symmetry.space_group_name_H-M   'P 1'
#
loop_
_entity.id
_entity.type
_entity.pdbx_description
1 polymer ?
#
loop_
_entity_poly.entity_id
_entity_poly.type
_entity_poly.pdbx_seq_one_letter_code
_entity_poly.pdbx_strand_id
1 'polypeptide(L)'
;MRLVIVIPAYNEAKTIHAIVQQALRQTPIVIVVDDGSTDGTGEVLAGLPSVLLTHPENQGKAAALWDGFRAALEYEPDFVATLDGDGQHLPADVEVLIRTACANPGSIVIGARLYNRHRAPLARRFANRFADFWISWAAGYPIADSQSGQRVYPVALLRRVQVRHDRGAAFTLESEMLIRAAQLGYQSIAVPIATIYHPGARASHFRPIRDVARITSMVAKSLLARGMHLSGLWNSLSHAPMIVRRVEVTPSKTTDCEHV
;
A
#
# COMPACT_ATOMS: atom_id res chain seq x y z
N MET A 1 3.83 -16.80 -12.74
CA MET A 1 3.28 -15.63 -11.98
C MET A 1 4.01 -14.37 -12.44
N ARG A 2 3.26 -13.33 -12.82
CA ARG A 2 3.80 -12.03 -13.24
C ARG A 2 3.51 -10.98 -12.16
N LEU A 3 4.54 -10.41 -11.56
CA LEU A 3 4.46 -9.35 -10.56
C LEU A 3 4.90 -8.03 -11.19
N VAL A 4 4.16 -6.95 -10.93
CA VAL A 4 4.59 -5.57 -11.18
C VAL A 4 4.71 -4.84 -9.84
N ILE A 5 5.78 -4.06 -9.67
CA ILE A 5 5.95 -3.19 -8.50
C ILE A 5 5.73 -1.75 -8.91
N VAL A 6 4.89 -1.03 -8.19
CA VAL A 6 4.59 0.41 -8.37
C VAL A 6 5.16 1.19 -7.20
N ILE A 7 5.93 2.23 -7.49
CA ILE A 7 6.60 3.08 -6.49
C ILE A 7 6.23 4.54 -6.78
N PRO A 8 5.30 5.14 -6.03
CA PRO A 8 5.08 6.58 -6.08
C PRO A 8 6.25 7.30 -5.39
N ALA A 9 6.78 8.34 -6.03
CA ALA A 9 7.90 9.13 -5.52
C ALA A 9 7.62 10.62 -5.65
N TYR A 10 7.99 11.39 -4.61
CA TYR A 10 7.97 12.85 -4.66
C TYR A 10 9.10 13.42 -3.82
N ASN A 11 10.12 13.95 -4.48
CA ASN A 11 11.32 14.47 -3.86
C ASN A 11 12.05 13.41 -2.99
N GLU A 12 12.33 12.25 -3.58
CA GLU A 12 12.96 11.10 -2.93
C GLU A 12 14.33 10.74 -3.57
N ALA A 13 15.04 11.71 -4.17
CA ALA A 13 16.31 11.50 -4.85
C ALA A 13 17.36 10.73 -4.03
N LYS A 14 17.30 10.87 -2.68
CA LYS A 14 18.27 10.21 -1.77
C LYS A 14 18.05 8.71 -1.60
N THR A 15 16.83 8.23 -1.77
CA THR A 15 16.41 6.87 -1.41
C THR A 15 15.98 6.04 -2.61
N ILE A 16 15.36 6.69 -3.60
CA ILE A 16 14.64 6.02 -4.68
C ILE A 16 15.51 5.09 -5.52
N HIS A 17 16.76 5.46 -5.82
CA HIS A 17 17.68 4.63 -6.61
C HIS A 17 17.91 3.26 -5.95
N ALA A 18 18.23 3.25 -4.65
CA ALA A 18 18.48 2.02 -3.91
C ALA A 18 17.21 1.15 -3.77
N ILE A 19 16.04 1.80 -3.62
CA ILE A 19 14.75 1.11 -3.52
C ILE A 19 14.42 0.44 -4.84
N VAL A 20 14.54 1.15 -5.97
CA VAL A 20 14.27 0.61 -7.31
C VAL A 20 15.24 -0.52 -7.63
N GLN A 21 16.53 -0.36 -7.35
CA GLN A 21 17.52 -1.41 -7.54
C GLN A 21 17.19 -2.69 -6.75
N GLN A 22 16.70 -2.56 -5.52
CA GLN A 22 16.26 -3.69 -4.71
C GLN A 22 14.93 -4.28 -5.20
N ALA A 23 13.99 -3.44 -5.65
CA ALA A 23 12.72 -3.89 -6.22
C ALA A 23 12.93 -4.69 -7.52
N LEU A 24 13.89 -4.30 -8.36
CA LEU A 24 14.29 -5.02 -9.58
C LEU A 24 14.86 -6.43 -9.31
N ARG A 25 15.27 -6.73 -8.08
CA ARG A 25 15.64 -8.10 -7.68
C ARG A 25 14.41 -8.98 -7.41
N GLN A 26 13.26 -8.39 -7.19
CA GLN A 26 12.00 -9.11 -6.92
C GLN A 26 11.21 -9.37 -8.20
N THR A 27 11.28 -8.44 -9.16
CA THR A 27 10.61 -8.54 -10.45
C THR A 27 11.33 -7.66 -11.49
N PRO A 28 11.34 -8.06 -12.78
CA PRO A 28 11.90 -7.22 -13.83
C PRO A 28 11.02 -6.00 -14.18
N ILE A 29 9.78 -5.93 -13.68
CA ILE A 29 8.83 -4.86 -14.04
C ILE A 29 8.60 -3.98 -12.81
N VAL A 30 9.32 -2.86 -12.77
CA VAL A 30 9.20 -1.83 -11.74
C VAL A 30 8.78 -0.52 -12.42
N ILE A 31 7.68 0.06 -11.95
CA ILE A 31 7.14 1.32 -12.42
C ILE A 31 7.31 2.35 -11.30
N VAL A 32 8.05 3.40 -11.59
CA VAL A 32 8.18 4.56 -10.70
C VAL A 32 7.30 5.67 -11.25
N VAL A 33 6.48 6.26 -10.39
CA VAL A 33 5.70 7.46 -10.73
C VAL A 33 6.26 8.63 -9.95
N ASP A 34 7.01 9.47 -10.65
CA ASP A 34 7.55 10.73 -10.13
C ASP A 34 6.46 11.80 -10.17
N ASP A 35 5.95 12.15 -9.01
CA ASP A 35 4.82 13.07 -8.84
C ASP A 35 5.27 14.54 -8.86
N GLY A 36 5.99 14.92 -9.91
CA GLY A 36 6.45 16.31 -10.11
C GLY A 36 7.56 16.72 -9.15
N SER A 37 8.57 15.87 -8.96
CA SER A 37 9.73 16.17 -8.11
C SER A 37 10.57 17.31 -8.66
N THR A 38 11.26 18.01 -7.76
CA THR A 38 12.16 19.14 -8.05
C THR A 38 13.59 18.93 -7.54
N ASP A 39 13.87 17.73 -6.99
CA ASP A 39 15.15 17.41 -6.34
C ASP A 39 16.05 16.46 -7.16
N GLY A 40 15.66 16.13 -8.40
CA GLY A 40 16.40 15.19 -9.23
C GLY A 40 15.97 13.72 -9.03
N THR A 41 14.78 13.46 -8.43
CA THR A 41 14.27 12.10 -8.22
C THR A 41 14.22 11.28 -9.51
N GLY A 42 13.75 11.86 -10.62
CA GLY A 42 13.68 11.16 -11.90
C GLY A 42 15.08 10.91 -12.49
N GLU A 43 15.98 11.88 -12.36
CA GLU A 43 17.33 11.84 -12.95
C GLU A 43 18.20 10.74 -12.32
N VAL A 44 18.09 10.49 -11.00
CA VAL A 44 18.88 9.45 -10.34
C VAL A 44 18.47 8.03 -10.74
N LEU A 45 17.37 7.86 -11.43
CA LEU A 45 16.91 6.56 -11.96
C LEU A 45 17.49 6.25 -13.35
N ALA A 46 18.20 7.19 -13.96
CA ALA A 46 18.83 6.98 -15.26
C ALA A 46 19.75 5.74 -15.23
N GLY A 47 19.58 4.86 -16.22
CA GLY A 47 20.34 3.62 -16.33
C GLY A 47 19.75 2.41 -15.58
N LEU A 48 18.73 2.59 -14.76
CA LEU A 48 17.99 1.45 -14.21
C LEU A 48 16.91 0.99 -15.21
N PRO A 49 16.70 -0.32 -15.38
CA PRO A 49 15.66 -0.87 -16.27
C PRO A 49 14.27 -0.78 -15.64
N SER A 50 13.90 0.40 -15.17
CA SER A 50 12.57 0.70 -14.61
C SER A 50 11.79 1.60 -15.56
N VAL A 51 10.47 1.51 -15.52
CA VAL A 51 9.57 2.41 -16.22
C VAL A 51 9.37 3.66 -15.37
N LEU A 52 9.67 4.82 -15.89
CA LEU A 52 9.46 6.10 -15.23
C LEU A 52 8.27 6.83 -15.87
N LEU A 53 7.26 7.13 -15.06
CA LEU A 53 6.17 8.04 -15.37
C LEU A 53 6.41 9.35 -14.61
N THR A 54 6.29 10.50 -15.28
CA THR A 54 6.54 11.80 -14.64
C THR A 54 5.30 12.68 -14.76
N HIS A 55 4.82 13.19 -13.64
CA HIS A 55 3.79 14.23 -13.64
C HIS A 55 4.44 15.60 -13.81
N PRO A 56 3.80 16.52 -14.53
CA PRO A 56 4.33 17.88 -14.70
C PRO A 56 4.33 18.70 -13.42
N GLU A 57 3.47 18.33 -12.45
CA GLU A 57 3.34 18.95 -11.15
C GLU A 57 2.85 17.93 -10.12
N ASN A 58 3.01 18.21 -8.83
CA ASN A 58 2.55 17.33 -7.76
C ASN A 58 1.02 17.23 -7.74
N GLN A 59 0.51 16.03 -8.01
CA GLN A 59 -0.91 15.68 -7.99
C GLN A 59 -1.31 14.90 -6.73
N GLY A 60 -0.32 14.47 -5.95
CA GLY A 60 -0.47 13.71 -4.71
C GLY A 60 -0.32 12.20 -4.90
N LYS A 61 0.09 11.52 -3.82
CA LYS A 61 0.39 10.08 -3.80
C LYS A 61 -0.74 9.22 -4.40
N ALA A 62 -2.00 9.59 -4.17
CA ALA A 62 -3.15 8.85 -4.69
C ALA A 62 -3.19 8.87 -6.23
N ALA A 63 -2.92 10.00 -6.86
CA ALA A 63 -2.83 10.12 -8.31
C ALA A 63 -1.68 9.29 -8.86
N ALA A 64 -0.49 9.42 -8.25
CA ALA A 64 0.69 8.67 -8.64
C ALA A 64 0.48 7.15 -8.54
N LEU A 65 -0.12 6.65 -7.45
CA LEU A 65 -0.46 5.23 -7.31
C LEU A 65 -1.45 4.77 -8.37
N TRP A 66 -2.46 5.59 -8.66
CA TRP A 66 -3.47 5.22 -9.65
C TRP A 66 -2.92 5.15 -11.06
N ASP A 67 -2.12 6.13 -11.47
CA ASP A 67 -1.48 6.11 -12.78
C ASP A 67 -0.47 4.96 -12.88
N GLY A 68 0.23 4.65 -11.77
CA GLY A 68 1.05 3.45 -11.66
C GLY A 68 0.25 2.15 -11.80
N PHE A 69 -0.94 2.05 -11.20
CA PHE A 69 -1.81 0.88 -11.38
C PHE A 69 -2.28 0.75 -12.82
N ARG A 70 -2.66 1.84 -13.47
CA ARG A 70 -3.08 1.81 -14.87
C ARG A 70 -1.96 1.32 -15.78
N ALA A 71 -0.76 1.87 -15.61
CA ALA A 71 0.41 1.42 -16.37
C ALA A 71 0.76 -0.05 -16.04
N ALA A 72 0.64 -0.48 -14.79
CA ALA A 72 0.89 -1.86 -14.40
C ALA A 72 -0.04 -2.85 -15.10
N LEU A 73 -1.32 -2.49 -15.31
CA LEU A 73 -2.30 -3.37 -15.96
C LEU A 73 -1.95 -3.68 -17.42
N GLU A 74 -1.17 -2.83 -18.10
CA GLU A 74 -0.71 -3.05 -19.47
C GLU A 74 0.27 -4.22 -19.59
N TYR A 75 0.92 -4.59 -18.48
CA TYR A 75 1.82 -5.74 -18.39
C TYR A 75 1.10 -7.06 -18.08
N GLU A 76 -0.23 -7.06 -17.97
CA GLU A 76 -1.04 -8.23 -17.65
C GLU A 76 -0.52 -9.00 -16.41
N PRO A 77 -0.34 -8.33 -15.26
CA PRO A 77 0.17 -8.99 -14.06
C PRO A 77 -0.87 -9.91 -13.43
N ASP A 78 -0.41 -10.85 -12.61
CA ASP A 78 -1.26 -11.58 -11.66
C ASP A 78 -1.49 -10.73 -10.41
N PHE A 79 -0.43 -10.03 -9.98
CA PHE A 79 -0.42 -9.16 -8.80
C PHE A 79 0.33 -7.85 -9.06
N VAL A 80 -0.11 -6.80 -8.39
CA VAL A 80 0.60 -5.52 -8.32
C VAL A 80 0.99 -5.24 -6.88
N ALA A 81 2.29 -5.04 -6.63
CA ALA A 81 2.78 -4.60 -5.33
C ALA A 81 3.01 -3.08 -5.33
N THR A 82 2.82 -2.45 -4.17
CA THR A 82 3.19 -1.06 -3.94
C THR A 82 4.31 -0.96 -2.91
N LEU A 83 5.23 -0.03 -3.11
CA LEU A 83 6.29 0.34 -2.17
C LEU A 83 6.35 1.86 -2.05
N ASP A 84 6.63 2.35 -0.85
CA ASP A 84 6.92 3.78 -0.66
C ASP A 84 8.37 4.11 -1.04
N GLY A 85 8.60 5.29 -1.65
CA GLY A 85 9.92 5.76 -2.09
C GLY A 85 10.81 6.30 -0.96
N ASP A 86 10.32 6.34 0.29
CA ASP A 86 10.99 6.95 1.44
C ASP A 86 11.99 6.03 2.19
N GLY A 87 12.09 4.76 1.79
CA GLY A 87 13.00 3.79 2.38
C GLY A 87 12.59 3.27 3.76
N GLN A 88 11.38 3.55 4.23
CA GLN A 88 10.90 3.02 5.51
C GLN A 88 10.54 1.52 5.46
N HIS A 89 10.40 0.96 4.27
CA HIS A 89 10.09 -0.44 4.03
C HIS A 89 11.17 -1.14 3.21
N LEU A 90 11.44 -2.41 3.52
CA LEU A 90 12.36 -3.21 2.73
C LEU A 90 11.67 -3.76 1.49
N PRO A 91 12.18 -3.53 0.28
CA PRO A 91 11.67 -4.19 -0.92
C PRO A 91 11.76 -5.73 -0.84
N ALA A 92 12.69 -6.28 -0.07
CA ALA A 92 12.80 -7.71 0.18
C ALA A 92 11.56 -8.31 0.89
N ASP A 93 10.79 -7.51 1.65
CA ASP A 93 9.55 -8.00 2.26
C ASP A 93 8.46 -8.31 1.22
N VAL A 94 8.59 -7.83 -0.03
CA VAL A 94 7.66 -8.16 -1.13
C VAL A 94 7.59 -9.66 -1.35
N GLU A 95 8.69 -10.40 -1.18
CA GLU A 95 8.72 -11.86 -1.35
C GLU A 95 7.72 -12.56 -0.43
N VAL A 96 7.70 -12.23 0.85
CA VAL A 96 6.75 -12.85 1.80
C VAL A 96 5.32 -12.38 1.55
N LEU A 97 5.14 -11.13 1.12
CA LEU A 97 3.82 -10.61 0.78
C LEU A 97 3.24 -11.33 -0.44
N ILE A 98 4.04 -11.53 -1.49
CA ILE A 98 3.57 -12.21 -2.70
C ILE A 98 3.27 -13.69 -2.47
N ARG A 99 4.09 -14.39 -1.67
CA ARG A 99 3.78 -15.78 -1.26
C ARG A 99 2.44 -15.87 -0.53
N THR A 100 2.18 -14.90 0.36
CA THR A 100 0.88 -14.82 1.06
C THR A 100 -0.26 -14.52 0.09
N ALA A 101 -0.05 -13.65 -0.90
CA ALA A 101 -1.04 -13.33 -1.92
C ALA A 101 -1.37 -14.52 -2.82
N CYS A 102 -0.36 -15.31 -3.22
CA CYS A 102 -0.56 -16.55 -3.98
C CYS A 102 -1.42 -17.57 -3.23
N ALA A 103 -1.17 -17.71 -1.92
CA ALA A 103 -1.97 -18.60 -1.07
C ALA A 103 -3.38 -18.06 -0.78
N ASN A 104 -3.64 -16.76 -1.04
CA ASN A 104 -4.89 -16.08 -0.76
C ASN A 104 -5.28 -15.13 -1.90
N PRO A 105 -5.57 -15.62 -3.11
CA PRO A 105 -5.73 -14.80 -4.32
C PRO A 105 -6.92 -13.82 -4.26
N GLY A 106 -7.87 -14.04 -3.35
CA GLY A 106 -9.00 -13.14 -3.07
C GLY A 106 -8.73 -12.07 -2.03
N SER A 107 -7.46 -11.78 -1.68
CA SER A 107 -7.14 -10.87 -0.57
C SER A 107 -6.12 -9.81 -0.98
N ILE A 108 -6.25 -8.61 -0.37
CA ILE A 108 -5.17 -7.62 -0.35
C ILE A 108 -4.19 -8.03 0.75
N VAL A 109 -2.91 -8.16 0.42
CA VAL A 109 -1.89 -8.43 1.43
C VAL A 109 -1.22 -7.13 1.85
N ILE A 110 -1.21 -6.84 3.15
CA ILE A 110 -0.67 -5.62 3.74
C ILE A 110 0.62 -5.97 4.50
N GLY A 111 1.73 -5.34 4.13
CA GLY A 111 2.93 -5.34 4.94
C GLY A 111 2.72 -4.48 6.18
N ALA A 112 2.31 -5.10 7.28
CA ALA A 112 1.89 -4.40 8.50
C ALA A 112 3.07 -4.15 9.43
N ARG A 113 3.26 -2.90 9.85
CA ARG A 113 4.37 -2.42 10.72
C ARG A 113 4.19 -2.85 12.17
N LEU A 114 4.10 -4.15 12.42
CA LEU A 114 3.77 -4.69 13.73
C LEU A 114 5.01 -4.96 14.62
N TYR A 115 6.17 -5.29 14.04
CA TYR A 115 7.36 -5.65 14.82
C TYR A 115 7.91 -4.50 15.67
N ASN A 116 7.95 -3.28 15.13
CA ASN A 116 8.56 -2.11 15.80
C ASN A 116 7.52 -1.05 16.19
N ARG A 117 6.25 -1.44 16.33
CA ARG A 117 5.16 -0.50 16.63
C ARG A 117 5.40 0.33 17.89
N HIS A 118 6.09 -0.23 18.88
CA HIS A 118 6.44 0.47 20.12
C HIS A 118 7.42 1.63 19.92
N ARG A 119 8.22 1.63 18.85
CA ARG A 119 9.19 2.69 18.52
C ARG A 119 8.55 3.91 17.86
N ALA A 120 7.33 3.79 17.36
CA ALA A 120 6.63 4.92 16.77
C ALA A 120 6.17 5.92 17.85
N PRO A 121 6.20 7.23 17.57
CA PRO A 121 5.66 8.25 18.48
C PRO A 121 4.23 7.96 18.89
N LEU A 122 3.87 8.23 20.15
CA LEU A 122 2.54 7.92 20.71
C LEU A 122 1.40 8.53 19.88
N ALA A 123 1.57 9.78 19.43
CA ALA A 123 0.58 10.45 18.59
C ALA A 123 0.32 9.68 17.27
N ARG A 124 1.39 9.18 16.61
CA ARG A 124 1.27 8.37 15.39
C ARG A 124 0.58 7.03 15.68
N ARG A 125 0.91 6.38 16.80
CA ARG A 125 0.26 5.13 17.21
C ARG A 125 -1.24 5.30 17.44
N PHE A 126 -1.63 6.42 18.11
CA PHE A 126 -3.03 6.76 18.32
C PHE A 126 -3.74 7.06 17.00
N ALA A 127 -3.15 7.88 16.14
CA ALA A 127 -3.72 8.22 14.83
C ALA A 127 -3.92 6.98 13.95
N ASN A 128 -2.94 6.06 13.91
CA ASN A 128 -3.07 4.81 13.16
C ASN A 128 -4.19 3.92 13.72
N ARG A 129 -4.29 3.77 15.06
CA ARG A 129 -5.37 2.98 15.67
C ARG A 129 -6.75 3.58 15.39
N PHE A 130 -6.84 4.91 15.42
CA PHE A 130 -8.05 5.63 15.09
C PHE A 130 -8.44 5.37 13.62
N ALA A 131 -7.50 5.47 12.69
CA ALA A 131 -7.74 5.17 11.28
C ALA A 131 -8.12 3.69 11.09
N ASP A 132 -7.41 2.76 11.70
CA ASP A 132 -7.69 1.32 11.63
C ASP A 132 -9.13 1.01 12.09
N PHE A 133 -9.57 1.62 13.19
CA PHE A 133 -10.94 1.45 13.71
C PHE A 133 -12.00 1.90 12.68
N TRP A 134 -11.89 3.11 12.18
CA TRP A 134 -12.89 3.67 11.28
C TRP A 134 -12.93 2.97 9.92
N ILE A 135 -11.76 2.61 9.39
CA ILE A 135 -11.66 1.88 8.13
C ILE A 135 -12.18 0.45 8.29
N SER A 136 -11.88 -0.22 9.40
CA SER A 136 -12.42 -1.55 9.74
C SER A 136 -13.95 -1.54 9.81
N TRP A 137 -14.52 -0.54 10.48
CA TRP A 137 -15.97 -0.38 10.53
C TRP A 137 -16.58 -0.21 9.12
N ALA A 138 -16.03 0.70 8.31
CA ALA A 138 -16.51 0.92 6.96
C ALA A 138 -16.33 -0.29 6.03
N ALA A 139 -15.26 -1.05 6.21
CA ALA A 139 -14.99 -2.29 5.48
C ALA A 139 -15.89 -3.46 5.97
N GLY A 140 -16.26 -3.45 7.25
CA GLY A 140 -17.10 -4.49 7.86
C GLY A 140 -16.34 -5.66 8.45
N TYR A 141 -15.02 -5.55 8.58
CA TYR A 141 -14.13 -6.53 9.21
C TYR A 141 -12.88 -5.85 9.78
N PRO A 142 -12.20 -6.45 10.77
CA PRO A 142 -11.02 -5.84 11.38
C PRO A 142 -9.82 -5.83 10.42
N ILE A 143 -9.16 -4.69 10.31
CA ILE A 143 -7.98 -4.45 9.47
C ILE A 143 -6.81 -4.04 10.35
N ALA A 144 -5.63 -4.61 10.11
CA ALA A 144 -4.40 -4.22 10.78
C ALA A 144 -3.55 -3.34 9.85
N ASP A 145 -3.08 -2.20 10.42
CA ASP A 145 -2.20 -1.23 9.75
C ASP A 145 -2.73 -0.75 8.38
N SER A 146 -3.95 -0.24 8.39
CA SER A 146 -4.62 0.32 7.21
C SER A 146 -3.87 1.48 6.54
N GLN A 147 -2.83 1.99 7.17
CA GLN A 147 -2.02 3.12 6.69
C GLN A 147 -0.65 2.69 6.13
N SER A 148 -0.36 1.38 6.05
CA SER A 148 0.85 0.90 5.39
C SER A 148 0.74 1.05 3.88
N GLY A 149 1.77 1.61 3.23
CA GLY A 149 1.86 1.75 1.78
C GLY A 149 2.43 0.50 1.09
N GLN A 150 3.05 -0.43 1.83
CA GLN A 150 3.55 -1.66 1.26
C GLN A 150 2.44 -2.72 1.19
N ARG A 151 1.97 -3.01 -0.01
CA ARG A 151 0.82 -3.91 -0.23
C ARG A 151 0.98 -4.72 -1.50
N VAL A 152 0.25 -5.84 -1.56
CA VAL A 152 0.05 -6.61 -2.79
C VAL A 152 -1.44 -6.68 -3.09
N TYR A 153 -1.79 -6.32 -4.31
CA TYR A 153 -3.16 -6.30 -4.82
C TYR A 153 -3.32 -7.37 -5.90
N PRO A 154 -4.36 -8.22 -5.83
CA PRO A 154 -4.70 -9.10 -6.96
C PRO A 154 -5.19 -8.25 -8.14
N VAL A 155 -4.76 -8.57 -9.36
CA VAL A 155 -5.13 -7.82 -10.56
C VAL A 155 -6.65 -7.80 -10.78
N ALA A 156 -7.33 -8.89 -10.44
CA ALA A 156 -8.79 -8.99 -10.54
C ALA A 156 -9.51 -7.91 -9.73
N LEU A 157 -8.97 -7.52 -8.57
CA LEU A 157 -9.47 -6.41 -7.78
C LEU A 157 -9.22 -5.07 -8.49
N LEU A 158 -7.99 -4.81 -8.95
CA LEU A 158 -7.63 -3.54 -9.60
C LEU A 158 -8.47 -3.26 -10.84
N ARG A 159 -8.82 -4.29 -11.62
CA ARG A 159 -9.71 -4.17 -12.78
C ARG A 159 -11.17 -3.86 -12.41
N ARG A 160 -11.61 -4.19 -11.21
CA ARG A 160 -13.00 -4.01 -10.75
C ARG A 160 -13.20 -2.74 -9.94
N VAL A 161 -12.16 -2.26 -9.27
CA VAL A 161 -12.25 -1.07 -8.42
C VAL A 161 -12.25 0.18 -9.29
N GLN A 162 -13.34 0.95 -9.20
CA GLN A 162 -13.42 2.30 -9.74
C GLN A 162 -13.18 3.28 -8.59
N VAL A 163 -12.00 3.87 -8.52
CA VAL A 163 -11.70 4.93 -7.56
C VAL A 163 -11.92 6.27 -8.24
N ARG A 164 -12.69 7.15 -7.61
CA ARG A 164 -12.87 8.52 -8.10
C ARG A 164 -11.62 9.33 -7.77
N HIS A 165 -11.02 9.88 -8.82
CA HIS A 165 -9.92 10.83 -8.67
C HIS A 165 -10.46 12.22 -8.38
N ASP A 166 -10.49 12.59 -7.12
CA ASP A 166 -10.55 14.01 -6.76
C ASP A 166 -9.10 14.51 -6.64
N ARG A 167 -8.67 15.42 -7.52
CA ARG A 167 -7.37 16.09 -7.42
C ARG A 167 -7.17 16.60 -5.99
N GLY A 168 -6.13 16.11 -5.32
CA GLY A 168 -5.82 16.48 -3.94
C GLY A 168 -6.17 15.44 -2.86
N ALA A 169 -6.63 14.23 -3.20
CA ALA A 169 -6.86 13.11 -2.25
C ALA A 169 -5.56 12.37 -1.90
N ALA A 170 -4.55 13.08 -1.40
CA ALA A 170 -3.16 12.61 -1.29
C ALA A 170 -2.96 11.30 -0.50
N PHE A 171 -3.80 10.99 0.51
CA PHE A 171 -3.58 9.85 1.44
C PHE A 171 -4.83 8.99 1.64
N THR A 172 -5.82 9.10 0.77
CA THR A 172 -7.10 8.37 0.95
C THR A 172 -7.20 7.11 0.09
N LEU A 173 -6.38 6.98 -0.97
CA LEU A 173 -6.49 5.87 -1.92
C LEU A 173 -6.31 4.51 -1.22
N GLU A 174 -5.29 4.35 -0.40
CA GLU A 174 -5.02 3.10 0.30
C GLU A 174 -6.18 2.70 1.22
N SER A 175 -6.78 3.69 1.90
CA SER A 175 -7.94 3.47 2.77
C SER A 175 -9.21 3.20 1.95
N GLU A 176 -9.42 3.94 0.87
CA GLU A 176 -10.55 3.75 -0.03
C GLU A 176 -10.51 2.39 -0.72
N MET A 177 -9.33 1.94 -1.15
CA MET A 177 -9.13 0.62 -1.74
C MET A 177 -9.57 -0.50 -0.79
N LEU A 178 -9.26 -0.41 0.50
CA LEU A 178 -9.68 -1.42 1.49
C LEU A 178 -11.21 -1.46 1.64
N ILE A 179 -11.85 -0.31 1.72
CA ILE A 179 -13.31 -0.21 1.84
C ILE A 179 -14.00 -0.72 0.55
N ARG A 180 -13.50 -0.32 -0.63
CA ARG A 180 -14.04 -0.76 -1.91
C ARG A 180 -13.81 -2.25 -2.15
N ALA A 181 -12.63 -2.74 -1.80
CA ALA A 181 -12.33 -4.17 -1.87
C ALA A 181 -13.32 -4.99 -1.03
N ALA A 182 -13.58 -4.56 0.21
CA ALA A 182 -14.57 -5.20 1.08
C ALA A 182 -15.97 -5.23 0.46
N GLN A 183 -16.39 -4.15 -0.21
CA GLN A 183 -17.68 -4.08 -0.93
C GLN A 183 -17.74 -5.05 -2.12
N LEU A 184 -16.61 -5.42 -2.68
CA LEU A 184 -16.47 -6.39 -3.77
C LEU A 184 -16.24 -7.83 -3.28
N GLY A 185 -16.25 -8.07 -1.95
CA GLY A 185 -16.05 -9.37 -1.33
C GLY A 185 -14.59 -9.75 -1.08
N TYR A 186 -13.64 -8.83 -1.31
CA TYR A 186 -12.24 -9.05 -0.98
C TYR A 186 -11.97 -8.70 0.49
N GLN A 187 -11.03 -9.41 1.10
CA GLN A 187 -10.55 -9.10 2.46
C GLN A 187 -9.10 -8.63 2.44
N SER A 188 -8.57 -8.26 3.60
CA SER A 188 -7.15 -7.98 3.75
C SER A 188 -6.49 -8.92 4.75
N ILE A 189 -5.23 -9.26 4.47
CA ILE A 189 -4.39 -10.09 5.31
C ILE A 189 -3.15 -9.29 5.66
N ALA A 190 -2.83 -9.18 6.93
CA ALA A 190 -1.65 -8.49 7.42
C ALA A 190 -0.48 -9.47 7.56
N VAL A 191 0.66 -9.10 6.98
CA VAL A 191 1.94 -9.78 7.20
C VAL A 191 2.83 -8.86 8.01
N PRO A 192 3.30 -9.25 9.20
CA PRO A 192 4.17 -8.41 10.00
C PRO A 192 5.48 -8.12 9.28
N ILE A 193 5.81 -6.83 9.13
CA ILE A 193 7.09 -6.35 8.60
C ILE A 193 7.75 -5.40 9.58
N ALA A 194 9.06 -5.19 9.42
CA ALA A 194 9.81 -4.20 10.16
C ALA A 194 9.69 -2.82 9.48
N THR A 195 9.68 -1.76 10.28
CA THR A 195 9.84 -0.39 9.79
C THR A 195 11.25 0.07 10.06
N ILE A 196 11.91 0.62 9.05
CA ILE A 196 13.25 1.19 9.17
C ILE A 196 13.08 2.69 9.50
N TYR A 197 13.61 3.09 10.65
CA TYR A 197 13.67 4.50 11.02
C TYR A 197 15.10 4.99 10.75
N HIS A 198 15.30 5.73 9.66
CA HIS A 198 16.58 6.35 9.37
C HIS A 198 16.73 7.63 10.22
N PRO A 199 17.85 7.82 10.94
CA PRO A 199 18.18 9.12 11.50
C PRO A 199 18.30 10.16 10.38
N GLY A 200 17.51 11.22 10.43
CA GLY A 200 17.47 12.24 9.37
C GLY A 200 16.47 11.93 8.22
N ALA A 201 15.61 10.92 8.37
CA ALA A 201 14.51 10.72 7.44
C ALA A 201 13.66 12.01 7.35
N ARG A 202 13.30 12.37 6.13
CA ARG A 202 12.47 13.55 5.85
C ARG A 202 11.17 13.48 6.66
N ALA A 203 10.72 14.62 7.16
CA ALA A 203 9.39 14.71 7.77
C ALA A 203 8.33 14.25 6.78
N SER A 204 7.44 13.37 7.23
CA SER A 204 6.34 12.88 6.41
C SER A 204 5.55 14.05 5.81
N HIS A 205 5.19 13.97 4.53
CA HIS A 205 4.28 14.93 3.87
C HIS A 205 2.86 14.89 4.45
N PHE A 206 2.60 14.01 5.41
CA PHE A 206 1.32 13.89 6.11
C PHE A 206 1.00 15.19 6.87
N ARG A 207 -0.11 15.81 6.50
CA ARG A 207 -0.67 17.00 7.17
C ARG A 207 -1.77 16.53 8.13
N PRO A 208 -1.48 16.40 9.46
CA PRO A 208 -2.34 15.64 10.38
C PRO A 208 -3.81 16.07 10.35
N ILE A 209 -4.08 17.37 10.43
CA ILE A 209 -5.46 17.88 10.49
C ILE A 209 -6.19 17.65 9.16
N ARG A 210 -5.55 17.99 8.04
CA ARG A 210 -6.18 17.94 6.72
C ARG A 210 -6.40 16.51 6.25
N ASP A 211 -5.42 15.63 6.46
CA ASP A 211 -5.47 14.26 5.97
C ASP A 211 -6.40 13.41 6.85
N VAL A 212 -6.38 13.61 8.17
CA VAL A 212 -7.35 12.98 9.08
C VAL A 212 -8.78 13.44 8.74
N ALA A 213 -9.02 14.73 8.51
CA ALA A 213 -10.34 15.23 8.13
C ALA A 213 -10.83 14.62 6.81
N ARG A 214 -9.95 14.43 5.82
CA ARG A 214 -10.30 13.78 4.54
C ARG A 214 -10.64 12.30 4.72
N ILE A 215 -9.80 11.55 5.43
CA ILE A 215 -10.07 10.13 5.73
C ILE A 215 -11.40 10.03 6.48
N THR A 216 -11.62 10.85 7.50
CA THR A 216 -12.88 10.87 8.27
C THR A 216 -14.09 11.18 7.38
N SER A 217 -13.99 12.18 6.50
CA SER A 217 -15.06 12.51 5.56
C SER A 217 -15.37 11.38 4.59
N MET A 218 -14.34 10.72 4.05
CA MET A 218 -14.50 9.57 3.14
C MET A 218 -15.16 8.39 3.85
N VAL A 219 -14.71 8.06 5.05
CA VAL A 219 -15.30 6.98 5.87
C VAL A 219 -16.75 7.32 6.26
N ALA A 220 -17.02 8.56 6.71
CA ALA A 220 -18.35 8.99 7.07
C ALA A 220 -19.33 8.87 5.88
N LYS A 221 -18.91 9.31 4.68
CA LYS A 221 -19.72 9.16 3.46
C LYS A 221 -19.99 7.68 3.16
N SER A 222 -19.00 6.81 3.31
CA SER A 222 -19.16 5.37 3.08
C SER A 222 -20.12 4.73 4.08
N LEU A 223 -20.05 5.11 5.36
CA LEU A 223 -20.93 4.61 6.41
C LEU A 223 -22.36 5.10 6.23
N LEU A 224 -22.57 6.40 5.93
CA LEU A 224 -23.88 6.97 5.68
C LEU A 224 -24.56 6.32 4.46
N ALA A 225 -23.81 6.11 3.38
CA ALA A 225 -24.33 5.46 2.18
C ALA A 225 -24.78 4.00 2.44
N ARG A 226 -24.33 3.38 3.53
CA ARG A 226 -24.65 1.99 3.93
C ARG A 226 -25.52 1.92 5.20
N GLY A 227 -26.22 3.01 5.55
CA GLY A 227 -27.06 3.05 6.76
C GLY A 227 -26.27 2.78 8.03
N MET A 228 -25.08 3.37 8.17
CA MET A 228 -24.14 3.22 9.30
C MET A 228 -23.54 1.82 9.48
N HIS A 229 -23.87 0.84 8.63
CA HIS A 229 -23.30 -0.51 8.61
C HIS A 229 -23.05 -1.12 10.01
N LEU A 230 -24.09 -1.20 10.84
CA LEU A 230 -23.99 -1.65 12.26
C LEU A 230 -23.43 -3.09 12.39
N SER A 231 -23.76 -3.99 11.47
CA SER A 231 -23.19 -5.34 11.43
C SER A 231 -21.67 -5.31 11.18
N GLY A 232 -21.19 -4.38 10.37
CA GLY A 232 -19.77 -4.17 10.14
C GLY A 232 -19.05 -3.64 11.38
N LEU A 233 -19.69 -2.76 12.15
CA LEU A 233 -19.16 -2.31 13.44
C LEU A 233 -19.01 -3.50 14.40
N TRP A 234 -20.07 -4.31 14.53
CA TRP A 234 -20.03 -5.50 15.37
C TRP A 234 -18.90 -6.46 14.97
N ASN A 235 -18.80 -6.78 13.68
CA ASN A 235 -17.76 -7.66 13.16
C ASN A 235 -16.36 -7.11 13.41
N SER A 236 -16.15 -5.79 13.19
CA SER A 236 -14.85 -5.15 13.40
C SER A 236 -14.39 -5.13 14.86
N LEU A 237 -15.34 -5.19 15.81
CA LEU A 237 -15.06 -5.22 17.25
C LEU A 237 -14.98 -6.64 17.82
N SER A 238 -15.73 -7.59 17.25
CA SER A 238 -15.85 -8.95 17.77
C SER A 238 -14.77 -9.91 17.28
N HIS A 239 -14.07 -9.55 16.19
CA HIS A 239 -13.06 -10.39 15.57
C HIS A 239 -11.68 -9.75 15.64
N ALA A 240 -10.63 -10.57 15.54
CA ALA A 240 -9.26 -10.09 15.35
C ALA A 240 -8.95 -9.96 13.86
N PRO A 241 -8.07 -9.01 13.46
CA PRO A 241 -7.62 -8.92 12.08
C PRO A 241 -6.86 -10.20 11.67
N MET A 242 -6.99 -10.59 10.41
CA MET A 242 -6.27 -11.73 9.86
C MET A 242 -4.78 -11.37 9.73
N ILE A 243 -3.95 -11.99 10.57
CA ILE A 243 -2.50 -11.78 10.59
C ILE A 243 -1.84 -13.13 10.33
N VAL A 244 -1.08 -13.21 9.24
CA VAL A 244 -0.25 -14.38 8.96
C VAL A 244 1.04 -14.26 9.76
N ARG A 245 1.32 -15.25 10.62
CA ARG A 245 2.62 -15.34 11.29
C ARG A 245 3.69 -15.57 10.22
N ARG A 246 4.72 -14.74 10.22
CA ARG A 246 5.88 -14.92 9.35
C ARG A 246 6.46 -16.31 9.63
N VAL A 247 6.32 -17.24 8.69
CA VAL A 247 7.13 -18.45 8.68
C VAL A 247 8.55 -17.96 8.38
N GLU A 248 9.51 -18.29 9.24
CA GLU A 248 10.92 -18.00 8.99
C GLU A 248 11.27 -18.57 7.62
N VAL A 249 11.63 -17.68 6.71
CA VAL A 249 11.99 -18.06 5.34
C VAL A 249 13.38 -18.67 5.41
N THR A 250 13.45 -19.97 5.46
CA THR A 250 14.66 -20.69 5.02
C THR A 250 14.77 -20.40 3.52
N PRO A 251 15.93 -19.95 3.01
CA PRO A 251 16.12 -19.69 1.59
C PRO A 251 16.03 -21.02 0.84
N SER A 252 14.86 -21.33 0.32
CA SER A 252 14.64 -22.47 -0.57
C SER A 252 14.09 -21.97 -1.90
N LYS A 253 14.81 -22.33 -2.95
CA LYS A 253 14.50 -22.35 -4.38
C LYS A 253 13.09 -21.89 -4.76
N THR A 254 13.04 -20.98 -5.75
CA THR A 254 11.88 -20.63 -6.59
C THR A 254 10.69 -21.59 -6.43
N THR A 255 9.69 -21.13 -5.70
CA THR A 255 8.42 -21.87 -5.64
C THR A 255 7.54 -21.30 -6.73
N ASP A 256 7.45 -22.02 -7.82
CA ASP A 256 6.49 -21.77 -8.87
C ASP A 256 5.08 -21.83 -8.27
N CYS A 257 4.28 -20.77 -8.49
CA CYS A 257 2.84 -20.82 -8.31
C CYS A 257 2.22 -21.58 -9.50
N GLU A 258 2.69 -22.79 -9.76
CA GLU A 258 2.07 -23.71 -10.70
C GLU A 258 1.14 -24.62 -9.91
N HIS A 259 -0.16 -24.53 -10.26
CA HIS A 259 -1.27 -25.37 -9.84
C HIS A 259 -1.74 -25.31 -8.37
N VAL A 260 -2.68 -24.41 -8.10
CA VAL A 260 -3.89 -24.72 -7.30
C VAL A 260 -5.10 -24.17 -8.03
#